data_184ebf1d86c9a3754f2536a79874d859
#
_entry.id   184ebf1d86c9a3754f2536a79874d859
#
_cell.length_a   1.000
_cell.length_b   1.000
_cell.length_c   1.000
_cell.angle_alpha   90.00
_cell.angle_beta   90.00
_cell.angle_gamma   90.00
#
_symmetry.space_group_name_H-M   'P 1'
#
loop_
_entity.id
_entity.type
_entity.pdbx_description
1 polymer ?
#
loop_
_entity_poly.entity_id
_entity_poly.type
_entity_poly.pdbx_seq_one_letter_code
_entity_poly.pdbx_strand_id
1 'polypeptide(L)'
;MQGENEGKILELDFSESLCNSALYEITKNPLKSVNNWSYTYDLYCERDYYNVILSSIPFFGGMLGTLYVLPLPDKYGRKKVFKISMLISLIFHLNLLFAFNPVHLIVITFLGGIINALFAICFALFTEFFHKEKNGILIGIFNAAYPLFGVFLAFFFMFSNNWRYLYFFTFISHCFYTYYIFKYFIESPRWLHSKGFKEECIASLTEIAIFNGNEQKWYDFKNKNEELINKIGTPFLDKEDKAKDNNKSNENKNYTICEILKFKSQRTVFIKVTSIIACSSYIYFGIILNLGKMKGNFFLNGIFAFLGEFSSELVVGELADRYGRIKIFKYCFIVGTFGFISYLVFPDYLKFLFIYISILGFAGFWNIMCIYSPEIFPTKIRNITFSYASLTGRIFPMMVPILSKLMPEIIDYTFLFAGLLAGF
;
A
#
# COMPACT_ATOMS: atom_id res chain seq x y z
N MET A 1 -8.32 -21.70 -22.77
CA MET A 1 -9.09 -21.40 -23.99
C MET A 1 -9.30 -22.67 -24.76
N GLN A 2 -10.39 -22.82 -25.48
CA GLN A 2 -10.64 -23.94 -26.37
C GLN A 2 -10.44 -23.44 -27.80
N GLY A 3 -9.64 -24.16 -28.60
CA GLY A 3 -9.50 -23.86 -30.01
C GLY A 3 -10.16 -25.01 -30.82
N GLU A 4 -10.92 -24.65 -31.84
CA GLU A 4 -11.50 -25.62 -32.77
C GLU A 4 -10.59 -25.75 -33.99
N ASN A 5 -10.18 -26.96 -34.29
CA ASN A 5 -9.48 -27.28 -35.52
C ASN A 5 -10.16 -28.52 -36.13
N GLU A 6 -10.68 -28.42 -37.32
CA GLU A 6 -11.38 -29.49 -38.08
C GLU A 6 -12.51 -30.17 -37.28
N GLY A 7 -13.26 -29.37 -36.45
CA GLY A 7 -14.35 -29.88 -35.62
C GLY A 7 -13.92 -30.59 -34.32
N LYS A 8 -12.63 -30.56 -33.97
CA LYS A 8 -12.13 -31.03 -32.66
C LYS A 8 -11.85 -29.86 -31.76
N ILE A 9 -12.44 -29.87 -30.53
CA ILE A 9 -12.16 -28.90 -29.47
C ILE A 9 -10.84 -29.32 -28.81
N LEU A 10 -9.81 -28.48 -28.91
CA LEU A 10 -8.54 -28.62 -28.23
C LEU A 10 -8.47 -27.66 -27.05
N GLU A 11 -8.19 -28.20 -25.86
CA GLU A 11 -7.88 -27.37 -24.68
C GLU A 11 -6.41 -26.97 -24.75
N LEU A 12 -6.16 -25.66 -24.93
CA LEU A 12 -4.82 -25.08 -24.99
C LEU A 12 -4.68 -24.01 -23.91
N ASP A 13 -3.51 -23.94 -23.30
CA ASP A 13 -3.15 -22.78 -22.50
C ASP A 13 -2.97 -21.57 -23.41
N PHE A 14 -3.39 -20.40 -22.91
CA PHE A 14 -3.30 -19.18 -23.69
C PHE A 14 -1.83 -18.82 -23.97
N SER A 15 -1.50 -18.71 -25.26
CA SER A 15 -0.23 -18.15 -25.72
C SER A 15 -0.50 -17.10 -26.81
N GLU A 16 0.36 -16.08 -26.91
CA GLU A 16 0.24 -15.04 -27.96
C GLU A 16 0.31 -15.61 -29.37
N SER A 17 0.95 -16.77 -29.56
CA SER A 17 1.01 -17.48 -30.84
C SER A 17 -0.36 -17.94 -31.33
N LEU A 18 -1.32 -18.18 -30.43
CA LEU A 18 -2.70 -18.55 -30.78
C LEU A 18 -3.48 -17.37 -31.39
N CYS A 19 -3.14 -16.13 -31.03
CA CYS A 19 -3.80 -14.94 -31.54
C CYS A 19 -3.51 -14.68 -33.03
N ASN A 20 -2.37 -15.16 -33.53
CA ASN A 20 -1.93 -14.94 -34.90
C ASN A 20 -2.28 -16.13 -35.82
N SER A 21 -2.86 -17.19 -35.28
CA SER A 21 -3.26 -18.33 -36.13
C SER A 21 -4.67 -18.17 -36.62
N ALA A 22 -4.82 -17.96 -37.96
CA ALA A 22 -6.12 -17.95 -38.64
C ALA A 22 -6.80 -19.36 -38.63
N LEU A 23 -6.20 -20.34 -37.99
CA LEU A 23 -6.62 -21.75 -37.99
C LEU A 23 -7.55 -22.13 -36.82
N TYR A 24 -7.71 -21.25 -35.81
CA TYR A 24 -8.47 -21.58 -34.63
C TYR A 24 -9.52 -20.52 -34.28
N GLU A 25 -10.75 -20.94 -34.10
CA GLU A 25 -11.77 -20.13 -33.44
C GLU A 25 -11.59 -20.29 -31.91
N ILE A 26 -11.23 -19.19 -31.24
CA ILE A 26 -10.96 -19.19 -29.80
C ILE A 26 -12.27 -19.09 -29.05
N THR A 27 -12.69 -20.18 -28.41
CA THR A 27 -13.86 -20.22 -27.52
C THR A 27 -13.43 -20.22 -26.05
N LYS A 28 -14.19 -19.54 -25.21
CA LYS A 28 -13.94 -19.46 -23.76
C LYS A 28 -14.45 -20.74 -23.08
N ASN A 29 -13.63 -21.33 -22.20
CA ASN A 29 -14.09 -22.43 -21.34
C ASN A 29 -14.68 -21.87 -20.05
N PRO A 30 -16.02 -21.81 -19.87
CA PRO A 30 -16.63 -21.21 -18.69
C PRO A 30 -16.37 -21.97 -17.38
N LEU A 31 -15.98 -23.26 -17.48
CA LEU A 31 -15.72 -24.10 -16.32
C LEU A 31 -14.32 -23.95 -15.75
N LYS A 32 -13.33 -23.65 -16.62
CA LYS A 32 -11.91 -23.55 -16.25
C LYS A 32 -11.39 -22.11 -16.20
N SER A 33 -12.05 -21.17 -16.86
CA SER A 33 -11.63 -19.77 -16.93
C SER A 33 -12.27 -18.97 -15.79
N VAL A 34 -11.46 -18.23 -15.04
CA VAL A 34 -11.97 -17.24 -14.08
C VAL A 34 -12.57 -16.08 -14.87
N ASN A 35 -13.84 -15.75 -14.61
CA ASN A 35 -14.49 -14.59 -15.19
C ASN A 35 -13.96 -13.32 -14.51
N ASN A 36 -12.83 -12.83 -15.03
CA ASN A 36 -12.19 -11.57 -14.65
C ASN A 36 -12.49 -10.48 -15.69
N TRP A 37 -11.85 -9.33 -15.56
CA TRP A 37 -12.01 -8.21 -16.49
C TRP A 37 -11.59 -8.58 -17.92
N SER A 38 -10.46 -9.28 -18.07
CA SER A 38 -9.96 -9.72 -19.36
C SER A 38 -10.93 -10.67 -20.07
N TYR A 39 -11.58 -11.58 -19.30
CA TYR A 39 -12.62 -12.46 -19.79
C TYR A 39 -13.89 -11.71 -20.16
N THR A 40 -14.35 -10.79 -19.30
CA THR A 40 -15.63 -10.07 -19.50
C THR A 40 -15.60 -9.15 -20.71
N TYR A 41 -14.47 -8.49 -20.99
CA TYR A 41 -14.33 -7.48 -22.03
C TYR A 41 -13.48 -7.92 -23.23
N ASP A 42 -13.14 -9.21 -23.31
CA ASP A 42 -12.31 -9.77 -24.39
C ASP A 42 -10.97 -9.04 -24.59
N LEU A 43 -10.25 -8.83 -23.46
CA LEU A 43 -8.99 -8.09 -23.44
C LEU A 43 -7.79 -9.03 -23.73
N TYR A 44 -7.86 -9.80 -24.79
CA TYR A 44 -6.76 -10.66 -25.24
C TYR A 44 -6.32 -10.26 -26.64
N CYS A 45 -5.25 -10.82 -27.11
CA CYS A 45 -4.70 -10.62 -28.44
C CYS A 45 -4.46 -9.14 -28.70
N GLU A 46 -5.07 -8.57 -29.72
CA GLU A 46 -4.92 -7.17 -30.08
C GLU A 46 -5.30 -6.19 -28.97
N ARG A 47 -6.15 -6.60 -28.04
CA ARG A 47 -6.63 -5.77 -26.92
C ARG A 47 -5.84 -5.94 -25.62
N ASP A 48 -4.79 -6.74 -25.61
CA ASP A 48 -4.00 -7.01 -24.38
C ASP A 48 -3.32 -5.76 -23.81
N TYR A 49 -3.12 -4.70 -24.61
CA TYR A 49 -2.63 -3.42 -24.09
C TYR A 49 -3.54 -2.82 -23.00
N TYR A 50 -4.85 -3.12 -22.99
CA TYR A 50 -5.75 -2.71 -21.92
C TYR A 50 -5.36 -3.34 -20.58
N ASN A 51 -4.90 -4.58 -20.54
CA ASN A 51 -4.43 -5.26 -19.31
C ASN A 51 -3.21 -4.55 -18.76
N VAL A 52 -2.27 -4.14 -19.61
CA VAL A 52 -1.09 -3.36 -19.22
C VAL A 52 -1.49 -2.02 -18.62
N ILE A 53 -2.41 -1.30 -19.27
CA ILE A 53 -2.91 -0.01 -18.77
C ILE A 53 -3.63 -0.21 -17.43
N LEU A 54 -4.56 -1.16 -17.33
CA LEU A 54 -5.33 -1.44 -16.09
C LEU A 54 -4.42 -1.82 -14.92
N SER A 55 -3.31 -2.49 -15.17
CA SER A 55 -2.34 -2.83 -14.14
C SER A 55 -1.42 -1.66 -13.73
N SER A 56 -1.15 -0.72 -14.65
CA SER A 56 -0.23 0.41 -14.43
C SER A 56 -0.93 1.66 -13.89
N ILE A 57 -2.15 1.93 -14.35
CA ILE A 57 -2.88 3.19 -14.10
C ILE A 57 -3.20 3.45 -12.62
N PRO A 58 -3.46 2.44 -11.76
CA PRO A 58 -3.67 2.67 -10.33
C PRO A 58 -2.44 3.24 -9.63
N PHE A 59 -1.23 2.88 -10.07
CA PHE A 59 0.01 3.44 -9.53
C PHE A 59 0.17 4.91 -9.90
N PHE A 60 -0.18 5.28 -11.13
CA PHE A 60 -0.20 6.69 -11.56
C PHE A 60 -1.24 7.49 -10.76
N GLY A 61 -2.44 6.97 -10.58
CA GLY A 61 -3.45 7.57 -9.70
C GLY A 61 -2.94 7.72 -8.27
N GLY A 62 -2.30 6.68 -7.72
CA GLY A 62 -1.71 6.70 -6.39
C GLY A 62 -0.59 7.73 -6.22
N MET A 63 0.20 7.98 -7.25
CA MET A 63 1.21 9.05 -7.26
C MET A 63 0.54 10.42 -7.12
N LEU A 64 -0.50 10.71 -7.89
CA LEU A 64 -1.26 11.95 -7.78
C LEU A 64 -1.97 12.08 -6.42
N GLY A 65 -2.54 10.98 -5.92
CA GLY A 65 -3.15 10.93 -4.59
C GLY A 65 -2.14 11.28 -3.48
N THR A 66 -0.92 10.77 -3.56
CA THR A 66 0.14 11.09 -2.60
C THR A 66 0.53 12.57 -2.63
N LEU A 67 0.55 13.19 -3.81
CA LEU A 67 0.90 14.60 -3.95
C LEU A 67 -0.21 15.54 -3.47
N TYR A 68 -1.46 15.25 -3.80
CA TYR A 68 -2.55 16.21 -3.62
C TYR A 68 -3.49 15.86 -2.46
N VAL A 69 -3.71 14.58 -2.18
CA VAL A 69 -4.66 14.13 -1.16
C VAL A 69 -4.02 13.99 0.21
N LEU A 70 -2.79 13.47 0.28
CA LEU A 70 -2.10 13.21 1.53
C LEU A 70 -1.89 14.46 2.42
N PRO A 71 -1.66 15.68 1.91
CA PRO A 71 -1.54 16.89 2.73
C PRO A 71 -2.87 17.44 3.27
N LEU A 72 -4.02 17.03 2.72
CA LEU A 72 -5.33 17.59 3.08
C LEU A 72 -5.72 17.39 4.55
N PRO A 73 -5.48 16.24 5.20
CA PRO A 73 -5.80 16.03 6.62
C PRO A 73 -5.07 16.98 7.55
N ASP A 74 -3.84 17.38 7.23
CA ASP A 74 -3.07 18.33 8.03
C ASP A 74 -3.67 19.75 7.96
N LYS A 75 -4.30 20.08 6.84
CA LYS A 75 -4.90 21.39 6.60
C LYS A 75 -6.33 21.49 7.13
N TYR A 76 -7.16 20.50 6.83
CA TYR A 76 -8.62 20.56 7.02
C TYR A 76 -9.16 19.71 8.17
N GLY A 77 -8.30 18.95 8.87
CA GLY A 77 -8.66 18.00 9.92
C GLY A 77 -8.75 16.55 9.40
N ARG A 78 -8.38 15.61 10.27
CA ARG A 78 -8.34 14.19 9.93
C ARG A 78 -9.76 13.64 9.72
N LYS A 79 -10.66 13.91 10.65
CA LYS A 79 -12.06 13.44 10.64
C LYS A 79 -12.79 13.87 9.37
N LYS A 80 -12.70 15.17 9.04
CA LYS A 80 -13.41 15.74 7.89
C LYS A 80 -12.94 15.13 6.58
N VAL A 81 -11.62 15.12 6.36
CA VAL A 81 -11.05 14.56 5.13
C VAL A 81 -11.35 13.08 5.04
N PHE A 82 -11.21 12.34 6.13
CA PHE A 82 -11.47 10.91 6.14
C PHE A 82 -12.93 10.57 5.81
N LYS A 83 -13.92 11.28 6.40
CA LYS A 83 -15.34 11.09 6.07
C LYS A 83 -15.65 11.35 4.59
N ILE A 84 -15.14 12.45 4.03
CA ILE A 84 -15.31 12.77 2.61
C ILE A 84 -14.70 11.66 1.75
N SER A 85 -13.53 11.22 2.11
CA SER A 85 -12.81 10.17 1.41
C SER A 85 -13.56 8.84 1.41
N MET A 86 -14.19 8.49 2.53
CA MET A 86 -15.02 7.27 2.60
C MET A 86 -16.24 7.34 1.68
N LEU A 87 -16.87 8.52 1.53
CA LEU A 87 -17.97 8.70 0.58
C LEU A 87 -17.48 8.55 -0.88
N ILE A 88 -16.34 9.16 -1.21
CA ILE A 88 -15.74 9.03 -2.55
C ILE A 88 -15.39 7.57 -2.83
N SER A 89 -14.83 6.86 -1.85
CA SER A 89 -14.52 5.44 -1.96
C SER A 89 -15.76 4.57 -2.13
N LEU A 90 -16.88 4.92 -1.47
CA LEU A 90 -18.17 4.23 -1.65
C LEU A 90 -18.67 4.39 -3.08
N ILE A 91 -18.64 5.61 -3.63
CA ILE A 91 -19.01 5.91 -5.02
C ILE A 91 -18.10 5.13 -5.99
N PHE A 92 -16.81 5.03 -5.70
CA PHE A 92 -15.85 4.25 -6.48
C PHE A 92 -16.26 2.76 -6.53
N HIS A 93 -16.53 2.12 -5.39
CA HIS A 93 -16.94 0.71 -5.33
C HIS A 93 -18.27 0.46 -6.06
N LEU A 94 -19.22 1.40 -5.96
CA LEU A 94 -20.45 1.34 -6.71
C LEU A 94 -20.22 1.41 -8.23
N ASN A 95 -19.40 2.34 -8.69
CA ASN A 95 -19.07 2.45 -10.12
C ASN A 95 -18.35 1.20 -10.66
N LEU A 96 -17.52 0.56 -9.82
CA LEU A 96 -16.82 -0.65 -10.20
C LEU A 96 -17.79 -1.82 -10.49
N LEU A 97 -18.87 -1.94 -9.72
CA LEU A 97 -19.94 -2.92 -9.97
C LEU A 97 -20.59 -2.75 -11.35
N PHE A 98 -20.77 -1.51 -11.76
CA PHE A 98 -21.44 -1.14 -13.01
C PHE A 98 -20.45 -0.80 -14.13
N ALA A 99 -19.19 -1.25 -14.05
CA ALA A 99 -18.26 -1.11 -15.15
C ALA A 99 -18.82 -1.80 -16.41
N PHE A 100 -18.93 -1.05 -17.51
CA PHE A 100 -19.60 -1.50 -18.74
C PHE A 100 -18.65 -1.59 -19.95
N ASN A 101 -17.48 -0.98 -19.89
CA ASN A 101 -16.47 -1.08 -20.94
C ASN A 101 -15.04 -0.92 -20.36
N PRO A 102 -13.98 -1.30 -21.11
CA PRO A 102 -12.59 -1.19 -20.66
C PRO A 102 -12.14 0.24 -20.34
N VAL A 103 -12.59 1.23 -21.09
CA VAL A 103 -12.22 2.64 -20.90
C VAL A 103 -12.81 3.15 -19.57
N HIS A 104 -14.07 2.83 -19.29
CA HIS A 104 -14.71 3.15 -18.02
C HIS A 104 -13.95 2.50 -16.83
N LEU A 105 -13.54 1.24 -17.01
CA LEU A 105 -12.74 0.54 -16.00
C LEU A 105 -11.38 1.21 -15.76
N ILE A 106 -10.70 1.69 -16.81
CA ILE A 106 -9.44 2.46 -16.68
C ILE A 106 -9.66 3.73 -15.85
N VAL A 107 -10.72 4.50 -16.16
CA VAL A 107 -11.02 5.73 -15.41
C VAL A 107 -11.30 5.42 -13.93
N ILE A 108 -12.09 4.38 -13.67
CA ILE A 108 -12.39 3.97 -12.29
C ILE A 108 -11.13 3.52 -11.56
N THR A 109 -10.30 2.68 -12.15
CA THR A 109 -9.07 2.18 -11.53
C THR A 109 -8.04 3.29 -11.31
N PHE A 110 -7.98 4.29 -12.19
CA PHE A 110 -7.20 5.51 -11.97
C PHE A 110 -7.67 6.27 -10.72
N LEU A 111 -8.98 6.52 -10.59
CA LEU A 111 -9.56 7.15 -9.40
C LEU A 111 -9.34 6.31 -8.14
N GLY A 112 -9.43 4.98 -8.26
CA GLY A 112 -9.07 4.04 -7.19
C GLY A 112 -7.64 4.20 -6.71
N GLY A 113 -6.70 4.42 -7.63
CA GLY A 113 -5.32 4.76 -7.30
C GLY A 113 -5.21 6.02 -6.46
N ILE A 114 -5.93 7.10 -6.82
CA ILE A 114 -5.97 8.35 -6.02
C ILE A 114 -6.53 8.08 -4.62
N ILE A 115 -7.61 7.31 -4.53
CA ILE A 115 -8.25 6.92 -3.26
C ILE A 115 -7.31 6.11 -2.39
N ASN A 116 -6.39 5.32 -2.96
CA ASN A 116 -5.41 4.54 -2.19
C ASN A 116 -4.52 5.42 -1.27
N ALA A 117 -4.34 6.72 -1.57
CA ALA A 117 -3.68 7.65 -0.65
C ALA A 117 -4.41 7.79 0.70
N LEU A 118 -5.72 7.45 0.77
CA LEU A 118 -6.50 7.45 2.00
C LEU A 118 -6.02 6.40 3.01
N PHE A 119 -5.43 5.31 2.55
CA PHE A 119 -4.81 4.32 3.44
C PHE A 119 -3.71 4.96 4.30
N ALA A 120 -2.89 5.83 3.71
CA ALA A 120 -1.87 6.55 4.46
C ALA A 120 -2.48 7.51 5.51
N ILE A 121 -3.66 8.09 5.23
CA ILE A 121 -4.39 8.93 6.20
C ILE A 121 -4.89 8.07 7.38
N CYS A 122 -5.46 6.89 7.09
CA CYS A 122 -5.87 5.94 8.13
C CYS A 122 -4.70 5.53 9.01
N PHE A 123 -3.57 5.24 8.39
CA PHE A 123 -2.34 4.87 9.08
C PHE A 123 -1.83 5.98 10.01
N ALA A 124 -1.79 7.22 9.53
CA ALA A 124 -1.40 8.37 10.33
C ALA A 124 -2.35 8.57 11.53
N LEU A 125 -3.67 8.51 11.30
CA LEU A 125 -4.67 8.57 12.35
C LEU A 125 -4.49 7.47 13.39
N PHE A 126 -4.29 6.24 12.95
CA PHE A 126 -4.10 5.11 13.82
C PHE A 126 -2.92 5.34 14.78
N THR A 127 -1.79 5.83 14.28
CA THR A 127 -0.61 6.14 15.10
C THR A 127 -0.81 7.32 16.06
N GLU A 128 -1.75 8.23 15.77
CA GLU A 128 -2.08 9.37 16.64
C GLU A 128 -2.90 8.96 17.87
N PHE A 129 -3.69 7.89 17.79
CA PHE A 129 -4.53 7.40 18.89
C PHE A 129 -3.81 6.43 19.84
N PHE A 130 -2.70 5.83 19.43
CA PHE A 130 -2.01 4.83 20.24
C PHE A 130 -0.77 5.36 20.96
N HIS A 131 -0.39 4.64 22.03
CA HIS A 131 0.80 4.94 22.80
C HIS A 131 2.05 4.53 22.02
N LYS A 132 3.09 5.37 22.04
CA LYS A 132 4.32 5.16 21.24
C LYS A 132 4.98 3.78 21.49
N GLU A 133 4.93 3.28 22.71
CA GLU A 133 5.53 1.99 23.09
C GLU A 133 4.88 0.76 22.44
N LYS A 134 3.60 0.86 22.06
CA LYS A 134 2.85 -0.23 21.43
C LYS A 134 2.64 -0.03 19.93
N ASN A 135 3.13 1.06 19.38
CA ASN A 135 2.88 1.41 17.97
C ASN A 135 3.41 0.34 17.01
N GLY A 136 4.59 -0.25 17.26
CA GLY A 136 5.16 -1.25 16.34
C GLY A 136 4.26 -2.47 16.15
N ILE A 137 3.78 -3.07 17.25
CA ILE A 137 2.89 -4.23 17.20
C ILE A 137 1.54 -3.88 16.56
N LEU A 138 0.96 -2.73 16.94
CA LEU A 138 -0.34 -2.31 16.43
C LEU A 138 -0.30 -1.94 14.94
N ILE A 139 0.78 -1.34 14.48
CA ILE A 139 1.05 -1.07 13.07
C ILE A 139 1.17 -2.38 12.29
N GLY A 140 1.91 -3.36 12.82
CA GLY A 140 2.02 -4.69 12.21
C GLY A 140 0.65 -5.38 12.06
N ILE A 141 -0.19 -5.35 13.09
CA ILE A 141 -1.56 -5.91 13.04
C ILE A 141 -2.42 -5.16 12.00
N PHE A 142 -2.32 -3.83 11.96
CA PHE A 142 -3.06 -3.03 10.99
C PHE A 142 -2.64 -3.36 9.54
N ASN A 143 -1.35 -3.43 9.28
CA ASN A 143 -0.83 -3.77 7.96
C ASN A 143 -1.16 -5.22 7.57
N ALA A 144 -1.14 -6.16 8.51
CA ALA A 144 -1.46 -7.56 8.28
C ALA A 144 -2.90 -7.80 7.77
N ALA A 145 -3.82 -6.84 7.97
CA ALA A 145 -5.18 -6.93 7.42
C ALA A 145 -5.20 -6.93 5.89
N TYR A 146 -4.26 -6.25 5.24
CA TYR A 146 -4.17 -6.17 3.78
C TYR A 146 -3.84 -7.53 3.14
N PRO A 147 -2.73 -8.21 3.48
CA PRO A 147 -2.44 -9.53 2.94
C PRO A 147 -3.44 -10.60 3.36
N LEU A 148 -4.05 -10.49 4.54
CA LEU A 148 -5.14 -11.39 4.94
C LEU A 148 -6.33 -11.30 3.97
N PHE A 149 -6.66 -10.08 3.53
CA PHE A 149 -7.68 -9.89 2.48
C PHE A 149 -7.19 -10.49 1.14
N GLY A 150 -5.91 -10.43 0.80
CA GLY A 150 -5.33 -11.07 -0.37
C GLY A 150 -5.48 -12.61 -0.35
N VAL A 151 -5.27 -13.24 0.81
CA VAL A 151 -5.56 -14.67 1.01
C VAL A 151 -7.05 -14.96 0.78
N PHE A 152 -7.94 -14.14 1.36
CA PHE A 152 -9.39 -14.26 1.14
C PHE A 152 -9.74 -14.16 -0.35
N LEU A 153 -9.14 -13.23 -1.10
CA LEU A 153 -9.34 -13.10 -2.54
C LEU A 153 -8.99 -14.37 -3.31
N ALA A 154 -7.84 -14.98 -3.00
CA ALA A 154 -7.40 -16.20 -3.65
C ALA A 154 -8.39 -17.34 -3.38
N PHE A 155 -8.84 -17.52 -2.15
CA PHE A 155 -9.90 -18.48 -1.81
C PHE A 155 -11.23 -18.15 -2.49
N PHE A 156 -11.64 -16.89 -2.50
CA PHE A 156 -12.88 -16.47 -3.15
C PHE A 156 -12.91 -16.90 -4.62
N PHE A 157 -11.83 -16.66 -5.36
CA PHE A 157 -11.76 -17.03 -6.78
C PHE A 157 -11.56 -18.54 -7.03
N MET A 158 -11.22 -19.34 -6.01
CA MET A 158 -11.29 -20.80 -6.11
C MET A 158 -12.73 -21.31 -6.17
N PHE A 159 -13.68 -20.61 -5.52
CA PHE A 159 -15.07 -21.04 -5.40
C PHE A 159 -16.03 -20.22 -6.24
N SER A 160 -15.69 -18.98 -6.56
CA SER A 160 -16.52 -18.05 -7.33
C SER A 160 -15.80 -17.60 -8.60
N ASN A 161 -16.41 -17.92 -9.74
CA ASN A 161 -15.81 -17.58 -11.04
C ASN A 161 -16.15 -16.17 -11.52
N ASN A 162 -16.84 -15.32 -10.73
CA ASN A 162 -17.28 -14.01 -11.17
C ASN A 162 -16.79 -12.88 -10.28
N TRP A 163 -15.97 -12.01 -10.85
CA TRP A 163 -15.40 -10.84 -10.18
C TRP A 163 -16.44 -9.85 -9.62
N ARG A 164 -17.65 -9.74 -10.25
CA ARG A 164 -18.71 -8.83 -9.80
C ARG A 164 -19.25 -9.18 -8.40
N TYR A 165 -19.30 -10.48 -8.05
CA TYR A 165 -19.72 -10.89 -6.70
C TYR A 165 -18.75 -10.41 -5.63
N LEU A 166 -17.44 -10.40 -5.92
CA LEU A 166 -16.45 -9.83 -5.01
C LEU A 166 -16.68 -8.35 -4.77
N TYR A 167 -16.88 -7.57 -5.84
CA TYR A 167 -17.12 -6.13 -5.69
C TYR A 167 -18.46 -5.81 -5.04
N PHE A 168 -19.47 -6.63 -5.23
CA PHE A 168 -20.73 -6.54 -4.50
C PHE A 168 -20.53 -6.75 -2.98
N PHE A 169 -19.78 -7.78 -2.60
CA PHE A 169 -19.43 -8.03 -1.21
C PHE A 169 -18.59 -6.88 -0.61
N THR A 170 -17.58 -6.39 -1.33
CA THR A 170 -16.78 -5.26 -0.86
C THR A 170 -17.59 -3.98 -0.75
N PHE A 171 -18.54 -3.73 -1.65
CA PHE A 171 -19.43 -2.57 -1.59
C PHE A 171 -20.32 -2.61 -0.34
N ILE A 172 -20.95 -3.75 -0.02
CA ILE A 172 -21.75 -3.91 1.20
C ILE A 172 -20.88 -3.68 2.44
N SER A 173 -19.72 -4.29 2.51
CA SER A 173 -18.78 -4.10 3.61
C SER A 173 -18.38 -2.63 3.76
N HIS A 174 -18.16 -1.93 2.63
CA HIS A 174 -17.81 -0.53 2.62
C HIS A 174 -18.96 0.38 3.12
N CYS A 175 -20.22 0.08 2.78
CA CYS A 175 -21.40 0.76 3.33
C CYS A 175 -21.41 0.65 4.85
N PHE A 176 -21.15 -0.55 5.38
CA PHE A 176 -21.11 -0.80 6.81
C PHE A 176 -20.00 -0.01 7.50
N TYR A 177 -18.77 -0.05 6.98
CA TYR A 177 -17.65 0.75 7.50
C TYR A 177 -17.92 2.26 7.44
N THR A 178 -18.48 2.74 6.34
CA THR A 178 -18.83 4.15 6.19
C THR A 178 -19.84 4.59 7.26
N TYR A 179 -20.88 3.79 7.51
CA TYR A 179 -21.84 4.07 8.57
C TYR A 179 -21.17 4.19 9.96
N TYR A 180 -20.30 3.22 10.32
CA TYR A 180 -19.59 3.26 11.60
C TYR A 180 -18.67 4.47 11.72
N ILE A 181 -17.94 4.81 10.68
CA ILE A 181 -17.05 5.98 10.65
C ILE A 181 -17.85 7.28 10.81
N PHE A 182 -18.99 7.39 10.15
CA PHE A 182 -19.83 8.59 10.30
C PHE A 182 -20.38 8.74 11.71
N LYS A 183 -20.72 7.63 12.38
CA LYS A 183 -21.31 7.63 13.71
C LYS A 183 -20.29 7.81 14.84
N TYR A 184 -19.16 7.11 14.77
CA TYR A 184 -18.25 6.99 15.92
C TYR A 184 -16.89 7.65 15.75
N PHE A 185 -16.56 8.13 14.54
CA PHE A 185 -15.22 8.64 14.29
C PHE A 185 -14.98 10.01 14.94
N ILE A 186 -13.95 10.10 15.77
CA ILE A 186 -13.57 11.27 16.57
C ILE A 186 -12.38 11.99 15.89
N GLU A 187 -12.27 13.31 16.02
CA GLU A 187 -11.11 14.06 15.51
C GLU A 187 -9.87 13.76 16.38
N SER A 188 -8.69 13.82 15.76
CA SER A 188 -7.43 13.59 16.46
C SER A 188 -7.16 14.66 17.53
N PRO A 189 -7.04 14.29 18.84
CA PRO A 189 -6.67 15.24 19.86
C PRO A 189 -5.30 15.89 19.61
N ARG A 190 -4.34 15.13 19.04
CA ARG A 190 -3.01 15.65 18.71
C ARG A 190 -3.06 16.73 17.64
N TRP A 191 -3.90 16.53 16.62
CA TRP A 191 -4.09 17.54 15.59
C TRP A 191 -4.79 18.79 16.14
N LEU A 192 -5.87 18.62 16.91
CA LEU A 192 -6.58 19.74 17.54
C LEU A 192 -5.65 20.57 18.44
N HIS A 193 -4.82 19.90 19.23
CA HIS A 193 -3.80 20.55 20.04
C HIS A 193 -2.79 21.33 19.19
N SER A 194 -2.29 20.75 18.10
CA SER A 194 -1.32 21.39 17.20
C SER A 194 -1.88 22.63 16.48
N LYS A 195 -3.21 22.68 16.30
CA LYS A 195 -3.92 23.81 15.68
C LYS A 195 -4.40 24.87 16.69
N GLY A 196 -4.24 24.61 17.98
CA GLY A 196 -4.68 25.54 19.02
C GLY A 196 -6.18 25.45 19.38
N PHE A 197 -6.91 24.44 18.89
CA PHE A 197 -8.33 24.22 19.17
C PHE A 197 -8.51 23.53 20.53
N LYS A 198 -8.41 24.32 21.61
CA LYS A 198 -8.38 23.82 22.99
C LYS A 198 -9.68 23.12 23.40
N GLU A 199 -10.82 23.75 23.17
CA GLU A 199 -12.12 23.24 23.61
C GLU A 199 -12.47 21.94 22.88
N GLU A 200 -12.26 21.90 21.56
CA GLU A 200 -12.48 20.69 20.73
C GLU A 200 -11.52 19.57 21.09
N CYS A 201 -10.26 19.89 21.46
CA CYS A 201 -9.29 18.91 21.93
C CYS A 201 -9.75 18.25 23.25
N ILE A 202 -10.21 19.04 24.20
CA ILE A 202 -10.75 18.55 25.48
C ILE A 202 -12.02 17.73 25.25
N ALA A 203 -12.91 18.18 24.35
CA ALA A 203 -14.11 17.43 23.98
C ALA A 203 -13.77 16.07 23.38
N SER A 204 -12.80 16.03 22.44
CA SER A 204 -12.33 14.79 21.83
C SER A 204 -11.72 13.82 22.83
N LEU A 205 -10.89 14.31 23.78
CA LEU A 205 -10.33 13.48 24.87
C LEU A 205 -11.42 12.94 25.79
N THR A 206 -12.45 13.75 26.08
CA THR A 206 -13.60 13.35 26.89
C THR A 206 -14.38 12.23 26.19
N GLU A 207 -14.65 12.38 24.90
CA GLU A 207 -15.35 11.37 24.09
C GLU A 207 -14.59 10.03 24.08
N ILE A 208 -13.25 10.07 23.94
CA ILE A 208 -12.38 8.88 24.04
C ILE A 208 -12.46 8.24 25.44
N ALA A 209 -12.47 9.04 26.50
CA ALA A 209 -12.54 8.53 27.86
C ALA A 209 -13.89 7.84 28.14
N ILE A 210 -14.99 8.43 27.67
CA ILE A 210 -16.35 7.83 27.75
C ILE A 210 -16.38 6.51 26.97
N PHE A 211 -15.89 6.50 25.75
CA PHE A 211 -15.86 5.31 24.91
C PHE A 211 -15.10 4.15 25.56
N ASN A 212 -13.99 4.46 26.25
CA ASN A 212 -13.16 3.49 26.96
C ASN A 212 -13.67 3.14 28.37
N GLY A 213 -14.83 3.68 28.81
CA GLY A 213 -15.37 3.44 30.16
C GLY A 213 -14.54 4.08 31.29
N ASN A 214 -13.72 5.08 31.00
CA ASN A 214 -12.84 5.78 31.94
C ASN A 214 -13.28 7.22 32.23
N GLU A 215 -14.56 7.51 32.09
CA GLU A 215 -15.13 8.85 32.24
C GLU A 215 -14.77 9.49 33.58
N GLN A 216 -15.03 8.78 34.70
CA GLN A 216 -14.76 9.29 36.04
C GLN A 216 -13.27 9.59 36.25
N LYS A 217 -12.39 8.69 35.80
CA LYS A 217 -10.93 8.90 35.89
C LYS A 217 -10.47 10.11 35.07
N TRP A 218 -11.12 10.40 33.96
CA TRP A 218 -10.83 11.57 33.14
C TRP A 218 -11.24 12.87 33.84
N TYR A 219 -12.42 12.93 34.46
CA TYR A 219 -12.86 14.08 35.21
C TYR A 219 -11.98 14.33 36.44
N ASP A 220 -11.61 13.28 37.18
CA ASP A 220 -10.71 13.40 38.32
C ASP A 220 -9.32 13.90 37.89
N PHE A 221 -8.80 13.40 36.77
CA PHE A 221 -7.55 13.87 36.18
C PHE A 221 -7.63 15.34 35.77
N LYS A 222 -8.72 15.75 35.11
CA LYS A 222 -8.95 17.11 34.64
C LYS A 222 -8.98 18.09 35.81
N ASN A 223 -9.69 17.77 36.87
CA ASN A 223 -9.79 18.60 38.06
C ASN A 223 -8.46 18.71 38.82
N LYS A 224 -7.71 17.61 38.91
CA LYS A 224 -6.40 17.58 39.58
C LYS A 224 -5.30 18.30 38.82
N ASN A 225 -5.39 18.40 37.49
CA ASN A 225 -4.33 18.90 36.62
C ASN A 225 -4.80 20.11 35.77
N GLU A 226 -5.46 21.06 36.38
CA GLU A 226 -6.03 22.21 35.71
C GLU A 226 -4.98 23.02 34.93
N GLU A 227 -3.77 23.20 35.48
CA GLU A 227 -2.66 23.86 34.77
C GLU A 227 -2.25 23.13 33.48
N LEU A 228 -2.23 21.79 33.49
CA LEU A 228 -1.90 20.98 32.33
C LEU A 228 -2.99 21.11 31.27
N ILE A 229 -4.25 21.09 31.69
CA ILE A 229 -5.41 21.28 30.83
C ILE A 229 -5.41 22.68 30.21
N ASN A 230 -4.97 23.68 30.95
CA ASN A 230 -4.84 25.04 30.45
C ASN A 230 -3.73 25.23 29.40
N LYS A 231 -2.72 24.34 29.39
CA LYS A 231 -1.67 24.30 28.36
C LYS A 231 -2.10 23.57 27.08
N ILE A 232 -3.24 22.86 27.07
CA ILE A 232 -3.80 22.26 25.86
C ILE A 232 -4.16 23.39 24.89
N GLY A 233 -3.76 23.24 23.63
CA GLY A 233 -4.00 24.25 22.59
C GLY A 233 -3.00 25.40 22.57
N THR A 234 -2.06 25.49 23.51
CA THR A 234 -0.90 26.36 23.33
C THR A 234 0.10 25.61 22.42
N PRO A 235 0.49 26.16 21.27
CA PRO A 235 1.50 25.55 20.42
C PRO A 235 2.75 25.25 21.25
N PHE A 236 3.33 24.06 21.09
CA PHE A 236 4.66 23.78 21.63
C PHE A 236 5.65 24.74 20.98
N LEU A 237 5.89 25.86 21.62
CA LEU A 237 7.10 26.62 21.39
C LEU A 237 8.20 25.75 22.03
N ASP A 238 8.96 25.08 21.17
CA ASP A 238 10.12 24.31 21.62
C ASP A 238 10.93 25.19 22.57
N LYS A 239 11.21 24.68 23.77
CA LYS A 239 11.98 25.43 24.79
C LYS A 239 13.38 25.80 24.31
N GLU A 240 13.86 25.19 23.22
CA GLU A 240 15.11 25.54 22.56
C GLU A 240 15.02 26.83 21.74
N ASP A 241 13.83 27.27 21.30
CA ASP A 241 13.67 28.48 20.48
C ASP A 241 13.63 29.77 21.32
N LYS A 242 13.36 29.70 22.64
CA LYS A 242 13.42 30.88 23.52
C LYS A 242 14.81 31.44 23.76
N ALA A 243 15.86 30.67 23.46
CA ALA A 243 17.25 31.11 23.61
C ALA A 243 17.82 31.81 22.35
N LYS A 244 17.08 31.87 21.25
CA LYS A 244 17.53 32.40 19.94
C LYS A 244 16.61 33.46 19.32
N ASP A 245 15.91 34.25 20.13
CA ASP A 245 14.88 35.20 19.70
C ASP A 245 15.43 36.48 19.02
N ASN A 246 16.66 36.43 18.48
CA ASN A 246 17.25 37.55 17.72
C ASN A 246 17.32 37.33 16.19
N ASN A 247 16.71 36.25 15.65
CA ASN A 247 16.69 36.00 14.20
C ASN A 247 15.28 35.60 13.69
N LYS A 248 14.30 36.45 13.89
CA LYS A 248 12.88 36.24 13.52
C LYS A 248 12.55 36.17 12.02
N SER A 249 13.52 36.12 11.13
CA SER A 249 13.25 36.14 9.68
C SER A 249 13.28 34.79 8.96
N ASN A 250 13.52 33.64 9.67
CA ASN A 250 13.71 32.35 9.00
C ASN A 250 12.76 31.20 9.45
N GLU A 251 11.71 31.45 10.22
CA GLU A 251 10.88 30.38 10.83
C GLU A 251 9.80 29.75 9.94
N ASN A 252 9.52 30.32 8.76
CA ASN A 252 8.53 29.79 7.80
C ASN A 252 9.13 29.35 6.46
N LYS A 253 10.39 28.96 6.41
CA LYS A 253 10.93 28.37 5.18
C LYS A 253 10.39 26.97 5.00
N ASN A 254 9.42 26.82 4.12
CA ASN A 254 9.05 25.54 3.54
C ASN A 254 10.27 25.02 2.79
N TYR A 255 10.98 24.05 3.39
CA TYR A 255 12.13 23.41 2.74
C TYR A 255 11.66 22.74 1.46
N THR A 256 12.28 23.11 0.34
CA THR A 256 12.03 22.48 -0.95
C THR A 256 13.02 21.30 -1.12
N ILE A 257 12.64 20.30 -1.90
CA ILE A 257 13.54 19.17 -2.22
C ILE A 257 14.90 19.65 -2.76
N CYS A 258 14.89 20.75 -3.54
CA CYS A 258 16.09 21.35 -4.08
C CYS A 258 17.07 21.87 -2.99
N GLU A 259 16.56 22.33 -1.85
CA GLU A 259 17.38 22.75 -0.72
C GLU A 259 18.01 21.55 0.00
N ILE A 260 17.28 20.44 0.12
CA ILE A 260 17.80 19.19 0.70
C ILE A 260 18.92 18.63 -0.16
N LEU A 261 18.79 18.69 -1.49
CA LEU A 261 19.80 18.20 -2.43
C LEU A 261 21.08 19.05 -2.48
N LYS A 262 21.07 20.28 -1.96
CA LYS A 262 22.27 21.11 -1.84
C LYS A 262 23.22 20.59 -0.76
N PHE A 263 22.74 19.97 0.30
CA PHE A 263 23.58 19.43 1.37
C PHE A 263 24.07 18.03 1.03
N LYS A 264 25.38 17.87 0.78
CA LYS A 264 26.00 16.60 0.34
C LYS A 264 25.60 15.40 1.21
N SER A 265 25.63 15.54 2.53
CA SER A 265 25.26 14.46 3.47
C SER A 265 23.81 14.04 3.32
N GLN A 266 22.87 14.98 3.33
CA GLN A 266 21.45 14.72 3.20
C GLN A 266 21.08 14.16 1.81
N ARG A 267 21.71 14.69 0.76
CA ARG A 267 21.56 14.20 -0.61
C ARG A 267 21.94 12.74 -0.75
N THR A 268 23.10 12.33 -0.19
CA THR A 268 23.56 10.94 -0.29
C THR A 268 22.59 9.98 0.43
N VAL A 269 22.15 10.34 1.63
CA VAL A 269 21.17 9.53 2.38
C VAL A 269 19.84 9.47 1.63
N PHE A 270 19.36 10.60 1.13
CA PHE A 270 18.10 10.67 0.37
C PHE A 270 18.14 9.78 -0.89
N ILE A 271 19.20 9.86 -1.69
CA ILE A 271 19.36 9.04 -2.90
C ILE A 271 19.38 7.55 -2.52
N LYS A 272 20.14 7.15 -1.49
CA LYS A 272 20.18 5.75 -1.04
C LYS A 272 18.81 5.24 -0.62
N VAL A 273 18.13 5.97 0.26
CA VAL A 273 16.78 5.58 0.74
C VAL A 273 15.79 5.48 -0.42
N THR A 274 15.79 6.47 -1.32
CA THR A 274 14.90 6.51 -2.49
C THR A 274 15.16 5.35 -3.45
N SER A 275 16.44 5.04 -3.73
CA SER A 275 16.82 3.91 -4.58
C SER A 275 16.40 2.56 -3.98
N ILE A 276 16.60 2.39 -2.68
CA ILE A 276 16.19 1.19 -1.95
C ILE A 276 14.67 1.01 -2.02
N ILE A 277 13.89 2.06 -1.76
CA ILE A 277 12.42 2.02 -1.85
C ILE A 277 11.97 1.71 -3.29
N ALA A 278 12.62 2.30 -4.29
CA ALA A 278 12.32 2.03 -5.70
C ALA A 278 12.55 0.56 -6.06
N CYS A 279 13.70 0.01 -5.71
CA CYS A 279 14.03 -1.39 -6.00
C CYS A 279 13.13 -2.37 -5.25
N SER A 280 12.88 -2.13 -3.96
CA SER A 280 12.02 -3.02 -3.16
C SER A 280 10.58 -3.03 -3.66
N SER A 281 10.01 -1.87 -3.98
CA SER A 281 8.66 -1.79 -4.54
C SER A 281 8.57 -2.43 -5.93
N TYR A 282 9.60 -2.27 -6.76
CA TYR A 282 9.67 -2.90 -8.07
C TYR A 282 9.62 -4.43 -7.97
N ILE A 283 10.43 -5.03 -7.07
CA ILE A 283 10.48 -6.47 -6.89
C ILE A 283 9.16 -6.99 -6.29
N TYR A 284 8.69 -6.38 -5.21
CA TYR A 284 7.47 -6.81 -4.52
C TYR A 284 6.27 -6.79 -5.48
N PHE A 285 5.99 -5.66 -6.11
CA PHE A 285 4.90 -5.56 -7.08
C PHE A 285 5.19 -6.34 -8.36
N GLY A 286 6.47 -6.53 -8.70
CA GLY A 286 6.90 -7.38 -9.79
C GLY A 286 6.41 -8.81 -9.62
N ILE A 287 6.63 -9.41 -8.47
CA ILE A 287 6.15 -10.75 -8.13
C ILE A 287 4.62 -10.78 -8.11
N ILE A 288 3.98 -9.86 -7.38
CA ILE A 288 2.50 -9.85 -7.21
C ILE A 288 1.77 -9.67 -8.55
N LEU A 289 2.20 -8.73 -9.39
CA LEU A 289 1.55 -8.48 -10.69
C LEU A 289 1.79 -9.59 -11.72
N ASN A 290 2.85 -10.36 -11.57
CA ASN A 290 3.15 -11.47 -12.47
C ASN A 290 2.75 -12.84 -11.91
N LEU A 291 2.09 -12.95 -10.75
CA LEU A 291 1.64 -14.23 -10.18
C LEU A 291 0.86 -15.09 -11.18
N GLY A 292 0.06 -14.47 -12.05
CA GLY A 292 -0.69 -15.17 -13.10
C GLY A 292 0.17 -15.77 -14.23
N LYS A 293 1.39 -15.27 -14.43
CA LYS A 293 2.34 -15.74 -15.43
C LYS A 293 3.38 -16.70 -14.82
N MET A 294 3.46 -16.76 -13.48
CA MET A 294 4.40 -17.61 -12.79
C MET A 294 4.03 -19.08 -12.90
N LYS A 295 5.04 -19.93 -13.06
CA LYS A 295 4.87 -21.38 -13.15
C LYS A 295 4.33 -21.93 -11.82
N GLY A 296 3.56 -23.03 -11.92
CA GLY A 296 2.91 -23.66 -10.77
C GLY A 296 1.40 -23.38 -10.72
N ASN A 297 0.78 -23.74 -9.60
CA ASN A 297 -0.66 -23.50 -9.40
C ASN A 297 -0.92 -22.04 -9.02
N PHE A 298 -1.67 -21.32 -9.86
CA PHE A 298 -2.00 -19.89 -9.68
C PHE A 298 -2.58 -19.56 -8.30
N PHE A 299 -3.55 -20.36 -7.83
CA PHE A 299 -4.20 -20.12 -6.54
C PHE A 299 -3.26 -20.35 -5.37
N LEU A 300 -2.46 -21.44 -5.43
CA LEU A 300 -1.45 -21.73 -4.41
C LEU A 300 -0.38 -20.63 -4.38
N ASN A 301 0.12 -20.22 -5.53
CA ASN A 301 1.07 -19.12 -5.62
C ASN A 301 0.52 -17.85 -4.96
N GLY A 302 -0.75 -17.48 -5.21
CA GLY A 302 -1.41 -16.34 -4.61
C GLY A 302 -1.59 -16.47 -3.11
N ILE A 303 -2.10 -17.59 -2.62
CA ILE A 303 -2.29 -17.85 -1.18
C ILE A 303 -0.96 -17.76 -0.44
N PHE A 304 0.08 -18.44 -0.94
CA PHE A 304 1.38 -18.45 -0.28
C PHE A 304 2.12 -17.11 -0.37
N ALA A 305 1.95 -16.34 -1.46
CA ALA A 305 2.46 -14.98 -1.54
C ALA A 305 1.87 -14.09 -0.44
N PHE A 306 0.56 -14.05 -0.31
CA PHE A 306 -0.11 -13.23 0.70
C PHE A 306 0.10 -13.75 2.14
N LEU A 307 0.24 -15.06 2.35
CA LEU A 307 0.65 -15.63 3.65
C LEU A 307 2.09 -15.23 4.02
N GLY A 308 3.00 -15.15 3.05
CA GLY A 308 4.37 -14.68 3.26
C GLY A 308 4.38 -13.21 3.72
N GLU A 309 3.59 -12.37 3.07
CA GLU A 309 3.42 -10.97 3.46
C GLU A 309 2.79 -10.83 4.84
N PHE A 310 1.70 -11.55 5.11
CA PHE A 310 1.04 -11.57 6.42
C PHE A 310 2.00 -11.95 7.56
N SER A 311 2.78 -13.02 7.37
CA SER A 311 3.77 -13.45 8.34
C SER A 311 4.86 -12.39 8.56
N SER A 312 5.27 -11.72 7.49
CA SER A 312 6.26 -10.66 7.53
C SER A 312 5.78 -9.45 8.35
N GLU A 313 4.54 -8.99 8.12
CA GLU A 313 3.97 -7.84 8.82
C GLU A 313 3.88 -8.07 10.34
N LEU A 314 3.59 -9.30 10.78
CA LEU A 314 3.49 -9.63 12.20
C LEU A 314 4.86 -9.76 12.90
N VAL A 315 5.86 -10.29 12.19
CA VAL A 315 7.11 -10.74 12.84
C VAL A 315 8.25 -9.74 12.66
N VAL A 316 8.37 -9.13 11.49
CA VAL A 316 9.56 -8.35 11.12
C VAL A 316 9.69 -7.07 11.95
N GLY A 317 8.57 -6.42 12.28
CA GLY A 317 8.57 -5.21 13.11
C GLY A 317 9.14 -5.48 14.50
N GLU A 318 8.68 -6.55 15.16
CA GLU A 318 9.17 -6.95 16.49
C GLU A 318 10.65 -7.36 16.46
N LEU A 319 11.06 -8.12 15.45
CA LEU A 319 12.45 -8.50 15.27
C LEU A 319 13.36 -7.29 15.05
N ALA A 320 12.90 -6.30 14.28
CA ALA A 320 13.65 -5.08 14.03
C ALA A 320 13.85 -4.24 15.29
N ASP A 321 12.85 -4.19 16.17
CA ASP A 321 12.96 -3.51 17.46
C ASP A 321 13.91 -4.24 18.43
N ARG A 322 13.92 -5.59 18.43
CA ARG A 322 14.77 -6.42 19.33
C ARG A 322 16.23 -6.50 18.88
N TYR A 323 16.49 -6.74 17.61
CA TYR A 323 17.83 -7.05 17.09
C TYR A 323 18.48 -5.89 16.34
N GLY A 324 17.74 -4.81 16.13
CA GLY A 324 18.20 -3.62 15.41
C GLY A 324 17.80 -3.65 13.92
N ARG A 325 17.34 -2.51 13.45
CA ARG A 325 16.68 -2.34 12.14
C ARG A 325 17.56 -2.70 10.95
N ILE A 326 18.82 -2.28 10.97
CA ILE A 326 19.78 -2.53 9.85
C ILE A 326 20.09 -4.02 9.72
N LYS A 327 20.21 -4.76 10.84
CA LYS A 327 20.49 -6.20 10.80
C LYS A 327 19.32 -6.97 10.18
N ILE A 328 18.11 -6.72 10.68
CA ILE A 328 16.92 -7.40 10.18
C ILE A 328 16.63 -7.02 8.74
N PHE A 329 16.84 -5.78 8.35
CA PHE A 329 16.78 -5.32 6.96
C PHE A 329 17.65 -6.19 6.03
N LYS A 330 18.92 -6.44 6.40
CA LYS A 330 19.82 -7.30 5.63
C LYS A 330 19.35 -8.75 5.58
N TYR A 331 18.84 -9.29 6.69
CA TYR A 331 18.30 -10.66 6.72
C TYR A 331 17.06 -10.80 5.83
N CYS A 332 16.12 -9.86 5.89
CA CYS A 332 14.95 -9.86 5.03
C CYS A 332 15.34 -9.84 3.55
N PHE A 333 16.33 -9.04 3.19
CA PHE A 333 16.86 -8.99 1.84
C PHE A 333 17.46 -10.34 1.39
N ILE A 334 18.32 -10.96 2.22
CA ILE A 334 18.94 -12.26 1.92
C ILE A 334 17.85 -13.34 1.76
N VAL A 335 16.87 -13.38 2.66
CA VAL A 335 15.76 -14.34 2.63
C VAL A 335 14.92 -14.15 1.35
N GLY A 336 14.57 -12.90 1.01
CA GLY A 336 13.80 -12.59 -0.18
C GLY A 336 14.51 -13.00 -1.48
N THR A 337 15.79 -12.65 -1.58
CA THR A 337 16.62 -13.00 -2.76
C THR A 337 16.82 -14.51 -2.86
N PHE A 338 17.09 -15.20 -1.76
CA PHE A 338 17.22 -16.65 -1.72
C PHE A 338 15.91 -17.33 -2.18
N GLY A 339 14.76 -16.88 -1.67
CA GLY A 339 13.45 -17.38 -2.08
C GLY A 339 13.22 -17.22 -3.59
N PHE A 340 13.56 -16.05 -4.15
CA PHE A 340 13.37 -15.79 -5.57
C PHE A 340 14.31 -16.62 -6.47
N ILE A 341 15.58 -16.73 -6.10
CA ILE A 341 16.53 -17.60 -6.82
C ILE A 341 16.05 -19.06 -6.78
N SER A 342 15.61 -19.52 -5.62
CA SER A 342 15.09 -20.88 -5.47
C SER A 342 13.83 -21.11 -6.33
N TYR A 343 12.94 -20.12 -6.43
CA TYR A 343 11.78 -20.16 -7.34
C TYR A 343 12.21 -20.40 -8.81
N LEU A 344 13.31 -19.82 -9.26
CA LEU A 344 13.79 -20.00 -10.63
C LEU A 344 14.37 -21.39 -10.89
N VAL A 345 15.00 -21.99 -9.88
CA VAL A 345 15.78 -23.23 -10.03
C VAL A 345 14.95 -24.50 -9.74
N PHE A 346 14.05 -24.45 -8.77
CA PHE A 346 13.34 -25.64 -8.28
C PHE A 346 12.12 -26.02 -9.14
N PRO A 347 11.65 -27.32 -9.06
CA PRO A 347 10.51 -27.81 -9.81
C PRO A 347 9.20 -27.08 -9.51
N ASP A 348 8.27 -27.07 -10.47
CA ASP A 348 7.03 -26.32 -10.44
C ASP A 348 6.11 -26.64 -9.25
N TYR A 349 6.14 -27.88 -8.75
CA TYR A 349 5.31 -28.30 -7.60
C TYR A 349 5.77 -27.73 -6.25
N LEU A 350 6.98 -27.16 -6.14
CA LEU A 350 7.51 -26.51 -4.94
C LEU A 350 7.52 -24.98 -5.04
N LYS A 351 7.23 -24.41 -6.20
CA LYS A 351 7.39 -22.97 -6.46
C LYS A 351 6.59 -22.08 -5.53
N PHE A 352 5.39 -22.49 -5.11
CA PHE A 352 4.59 -21.74 -4.15
C PHE A 352 5.29 -21.52 -2.79
N LEU A 353 6.11 -22.50 -2.33
CA LEU A 353 6.89 -22.35 -1.10
C LEU A 353 8.00 -21.29 -1.25
N PHE A 354 8.64 -21.26 -2.40
CA PHE A 354 9.71 -20.29 -2.67
C PHE A 354 9.15 -18.90 -2.93
N ILE A 355 7.94 -18.76 -3.47
CA ILE A 355 7.20 -17.50 -3.54
C ILE A 355 6.89 -17.00 -2.12
N TYR A 356 6.43 -17.88 -1.22
CA TYR A 356 6.22 -17.53 0.19
C TYR A 356 7.49 -16.95 0.83
N ILE A 357 8.63 -17.64 0.70
CA ILE A 357 9.92 -17.22 1.28
C ILE A 357 10.37 -15.89 0.65
N SER A 358 10.20 -15.75 -0.66
CA SER A 358 10.57 -14.52 -1.38
C SER A 358 9.76 -13.32 -0.92
N ILE A 359 8.44 -13.45 -0.86
CA ILE A 359 7.55 -12.36 -0.42
C ILE A 359 7.75 -12.06 1.08
N LEU A 360 7.94 -13.07 1.93
CA LEU A 360 8.26 -12.88 3.35
C LEU A 360 9.48 -11.97 3.53
N GLY A 361 10.51 -12.19 2.73
CA GLY A 361 11.70 -11.35 2.76
C GLY A 361 11.45 -9.94 2.22
N PHE A 362 10.88 -9.81 1.01
CA PHE A 362 10.72 -8.51 0.36
C PHE A 362 9.62 -7.64 1.00
N ALA A 363 8.55 -8.21 1.52
CA ALA A 363 7.56 -7.47 2.31
C ALA A 363 8.15 -6.98 3.63
N GLY A 364 8.94 -7.82 4.32
CA GLY A 364 9.64 -7.41 5.54
C GLY A 364 10.66 -6.30 5.31
N PHE A 365 11.37 -6.37 4.23
CA PHE A 365 12.26 -5.31 3.78
C PHE A 365 11.51 -3.99 3.54
N TRP A 366 10.37 -4.02 2.87
CA TRP A 366 9.50 -2.86 2.65
C TRP A 366 8.99 -2.27 3.97
N ASN A 367 8.51 -3.13 4.88
CA ASN A 367 7.99 -2.73 6.19
C ASN A 367 9.06 -1.96 7.01
N ILE A 368 10.27 -2.52 7.11
CA ILE A 368 11.39 -1.84 7.81
C ILE A 368 11.69 -0.48 7.18
N MET A 369 11.67 -0.38 5.85
CA MET A 369 11.94 0.89 5.17
C MET A 369 10.89 1.95 5.45
N CYS A 370 9.62 1.59 5.57
CA CYS A 370 8.55 2.51 5.95
C CYS A 370 8.74 3.06 7.38
N ILE A 371 9.25 2.23 8.30
CA ILE A 371 9.53 2.62 9.69
C ILE A 371 10.83 3.44 9.77
N TYR A 372 11.89 2.98 9.12
CA TYR A 372 13.24 3.52 9.26
C TYR A 372 13.46 4.82 8.46
N SER A 373 12.83 4.96 7.29
CA SER A 373 12.97 6.15 6.45
C SER A 373 12.62 7.47 7.18
N PRO A 374 11.49 7.57 7.90
CA PRO A 374 11.19 8.77 8.69
C PRO A 374 12.15 9.04 9.86
N GLU A 375 12.85 8.03 10.36
CA GLU A 375 13.76 8.18 11.49
C GLU A 375 15.14 8.72 11.10
N ILE A 376 15.58 8.41 9.88
CA ILE A 376 16.87 8.85 9.35
C ILE A 376 16.92 10.36 9.13
N PHE A 377 15.76 10.96 8.76
CA PHE A 377 15.71 12.37 8.40
C PHE A 377 15.35 13.27 9.60
N PRO A 378 16.00 14.46 9.73
CA PRO A 378 15.61 15.46 10.71
C PRO A 378 14.12 15.83 10.57
N THR A 379 13.47 16.17 11.70
CA THR A 379 12.03 16.46 11.76
C THR A 379 11.56 17.50 10.75
N LYS A 380 12.37 18.52 10.48
CA LYS A 380 12.04 19.62 9.54
C LYS A 380 11.88 19.18 8.08
N ILE A 381 12.60 18.13 7.66
CA ILE A 381 12.59 17.66 6.25
C ILE A 381 11.97 16.26 6.09
N ARG A 382 11.65 15.58 7.20
CA ARG A 382 11.17 14.20 7.25
C ARG A 382 9.99 13.93 6.33
N ASN A 383 8.94 14.73 6.44
CA ASN A 383 7.71 14.53 5.67
C ASN A 383 7.94 14.73 4.17
N ILE A 384 8.75 15.71 3.80
CA ILE A 384 9.07 15.98 2.39
C ILE A 384 9.88 14.84 1.79
N THR A 385 10.94 14.40 2.48
CA THR A 385 11.79 13.30 2.00
C THR A 385 11.03 11.98 1.90
N PHE A 386 10.17 11.69 2.89
CA PHE A 386 9.33 10.48 2.86
C PHE A 386 8.30 10.52 1.73
N SER A 387 7.65 11.67 1.48
CA SER A 387 6.71 11.82 0.38
C SER A 387 7.36 11.58 -0.98
N TYR A 388 8.55 12.15 -1.22
CA TYR A 388 9.27 11.92 -2.47
C TYR A 388 9.79 10.48 -2.61
N ALA A 389 10.26 9.87 -1.53
CA ALA A 389 10.63 8.46 -1.52
C ALA A 389 9.42 7.56 -1.83
N SER A 390 8.26 7.87 -1.27
CA SER A 390 7.00 7.15 -1.56
C SER A 390 6.54 7.31 -3.01
N LEU A 391 6.80 8.47 -3.64
CA LEU A 391 6.52 8.68 -5.07
C LEU A 391 7.34 7.72 -5.95
N THR A 392 8.63 7.56 -5.67
CA THR A 392 9.47 6.61 -6.44
C THR A 392 9.00 5.18 -6.25
N GLY A 393 8.55 4.82 -5.04
CA GLY A 393 7.92 3.54 -4.74
C GLY A 393 6.62 3.26 -5.53
N ARG A 394 6.06 4.23 -6.26
CA ARG A 394 4.90 4.07 -7.15
C ARG A 394 5.28 4.11 -8.63
N ILE A 395 6.32 4.87 -9.00
CA ILE A 395 6.78 4.99 -10.39
C ILE A 395 7.34 3.65 -10.88
N PHE A 396 8.16 2.98 -10.09
CA PHE A 396 8.80 1.73 -10.51
C PHE A 396 7.81 0.57 -10.68
N PRO A 397 6.85 0.31 -9.78
CA PRO A 397 5.81 -0.69 -10.02
C PRO A 397 4.95 -0.42 -11.25
N MET A 398 4.71 0.85 -11.59
CA MET A 398 3.99 1.21 -12.82
C MET A 398 4.68 0.69 -14.08
N MET A 399 6.02 0.57 -14.07
CA MET A 399 6.81 0.05 -15.19
C MET A 399 6.71 -1.48 -15.32
N VAL A 400 6.37 -2.21 -14.25
CA VAL A 400 6.35 -3.68 -14.26
C VAL A 400 5.45 -4.28 -15.35
N PRO A 401 4.17 -3.91 -15.50
CA PRO A 401 3.32 -4.49 -16.54
C PRO A 401 3.82 -4.18 -17.95
N ILE A 402 4.40 -2.98 -18.14
CA ILE A 402 4.96 -2.56 -19.43
C ILE A 402 6.17 -3.42 -19.77
N LEU A 403 7.12 -3.56 -18.86
CA LEU A 403 8.32 -4.38 -19.05
C LEU A 403 7.98 -5.86 -19.20
N SER A 404 7.02 -6.37 -18.42
CA SER A 404 6.54 -7.75 -18.52
C SER A 404 5.91 -8.08 -19.88
N LYS A 405 5.40 -7.06 -20.60
CA LYS A 405 4.91 -7.24 -21.97
C LYS A 405 6.02 -7.10 -23.01
N LEU A 406 6.89 -6.08 -22.86
CA LEU A 406 7.94 -5.79 -23.85
C LEU A 406 9.09 -6.82 -23.81
N MET A 407 9.40 -7.34 -22.60
CA MET A 407 10.55 -8.21 -22.37
C MET A 407 10.20 -9.39 -21.44
N PRO A 408 9.26 -10.28 -21.85
CA PRO A 408 8.75 -11.34 -20.98
C PRO A 408 9.84 -12.33 -20.53
N GLU A 409 10.86 -12.59 -21.37
CA GLU A 409 11.95 -13.52 -21.05
C GLU A 409 12.97 -12.95 -20.07
N ILE A 410 13.08 -11.61 -19.95
CA ILE A 410 14.12 -10.96 -19.16
C ILE A 410 13.56 -10.41 -17.84
N ILE A 411 12.24 -10.38 -17.67
CA ILE A 411 11.60 -9.71 -16.52
C ILE A 411 12.08 -10.29 -15.18
N ASP A 412 12.23 -11.60 -15.06
CA ASP A 412 12.69 -12.27 -13.84
C ASP A 412 14.13 -11.87 -13.48
N TYR A 413 14.99 -11.69 -14.47
CA TYR A 413 16.37 -11.23 -14.28
C TYR A 413 16.41 -9.75 -13.86
N THR A 414 15.45 -8.93 -14.32
CA THR A 414 15.35 -7.53 -13.86
C THR A 414 14.96 -7.45 -12.38
N PHE A 415 14.11 -8.34 -11.89
CA PHE A 415 13.78 -8.44 -10.46
C PHE A 415 15.00 -8.86 -9.65
N LEU A 416 15.75 -9.87 -10.11
CA LEU A 416 16.98 -10.30 -9.46
C LEU A 416 18.03 -9.17 -9.40
N PHE A 417 18.23 -8.45 -10.52
CA PHE A 417 19.16 -7.34 -10.58
C PHE A 417 18.76 -6.19 -9.65
N ALA A 418 17.47 -5.80 -9.64
CA ALA A 418 16.96 -4.80 -8.71
C ALA A 418 17.14 -5.24 -7.25
N GLY A 419 16.96 -6.53 -6.97
CA GLY A 419 17.25 -7.13 -5.68
C GLY A 419 18.71 -6.95 -5.27
N LEU A 420 19.63 -7.32 -6.10
CA LEU A 420 21.07 -7.15 -5.82
C LEU A 420 21.46 -5.69 -5.59
N LEU A 421 20.91 -4.76 -6.39
CA LEU A 421 21.15 -3.32 -6.20
C LEU A 421 20.63 -2.79 -4.86
N ALA A 422 19.51 -3.30 -4.37
CA ALA A 422 18.95 -2.88 -3.09
C ALA A 422 19.76 -3.40 -1.88
N GLY A 423 20.51 -4.48 -2.04
CA GLY A 423 21.33 -5.10 -1.00
C GLY A 423 22.68 -4.42 -0.76
N PHE A 424 23.16 -3.64 -1.72
CA PHE A 424 24.40 -2.84 -1.62
C PHE A 424 24.12 -1.42 -1.11
#